data_269e2eaf54a26dcf2f9194871bd5d58c
#
_entry.id   269e2eaf54a26dcf2f9194871bd5d58c
#
_cell.length_a   1.000
_cell.length_b   1.000
_cell.length_c   1.000
_cell.angle_alpha   90.00
_cell.angle_beta   90.00
_cell.angle_gamma   90.00
#
_symmetry.space_group_name_H-M   'P 1'
#
loop_
_entity.id
_entity.type
_entity.pdbx_description
1 polymer ?
#
loop_
_entity_poly.entity_id
_entity_poly.type
_entity_poly.pdbx_seq_one_letter_code
_entity_poly.pdbx_strand_id
1 'polypeptide(L)'
;MTKLAQSMPGRHAKCCAYTAMLGGLLVSQLALGAAQSALMACRELRDDQQRLNCYDALARQSDTREMPATLAMSENDEDAPRRQTETVPDISPLAAHWEIDPESKNGLWTFRAHKPNYFLLGRYTDKVNYQPYDAYLRSVGDPNVGLDHTESKFQLSFKLKTLENLFGRGIDVWFGYTQQSHWQVYNKRISAPFRETNYEPEVFVTIPTDYKLLGLRGRFVNVGFVHQSNGQSNVLSRSWNRIYAQAGFEYGDSFSLLAVLDGVLQRRDVQASIL
;
A
#
# COMPACT_ATOMS: atom_id res chain seq x y z
N MET A 1 70.07 -8.10 -3.87
CA MET A 1 69.60 -7.20 -4.93
C MET A 1 68.78 -8.03 -5.93
N THR A 2 67.48 -8.09 -5.79
CA THR A 2 66.61 -8.67 -6.79
C THR A 2 65.22 -8.00 -6.67
N LYS A 3 64.87 -7.19 -7.66
CA LYS A 3 63.61 -6.48 -7.76
C LYS A 3 62.53 -7.45 -8.27
N LEU A 4 61.46 -7.64 -7.52
CA LEU A 4 60.23 -8.28 -7.95
C LEU A 4 59.31 -7.21 -8.54
N ALA A 5 58.97 -7.36 -9.85
CA ALA A 5 58.02 -6.57 -10.59
C ALA A 5 56.61 -7.10 -10.28
N GLN A 6 55.72 -6.27 -9.74
CA GLN A 6 54.29 -6.57 -9.60
C GLN A 6 53.56 -6.14 -10.89
N SER A 7 52.91 -7.07 -11.57
CA SER A 7 52.04 -6.85 -12.72
C SER A 7 50.66 -6.42 -12.23
N MET A 8 50.14 -5.30 -12.76
CA MET A 8 48.75 -4.83 -12.58
C MET A 8 47.82 -5.60 -13.57
N PRO A 9 46.62 -6.05 -13.13
CA PRO A 9 45.59 -6.58 -14.01
C PRO A 9 44.78 -5.47 -14.69
N GLY A 10 44.41 -5.70 -15.93
CA GLY A 10 43.91 -4.77 -16.94
C GLY A 10 42.53 -4.16 -16.68
N ARG A 11 42.44 -2.94 -17.17
CA ARG A 11 41.27 -2.05 -17.21
C ARG A 11 40.36 -2.31 -18.43
N HIS A 12 39.84 -3.47 -18.71
CA HIS A 12 39.01 -3.69 -19.92
C HIS A 12 37.59 -4.24 -19.70
N ALA A 13 37.07 -4.33 -18.44
CA ALA A 13 35.75 -4.91 -18.18
C ALA A 13 34.63 -3.90 -17.90
N LYS A 14 34.83 -2.58 -18.01
CA LYS A 14 33.81 -1.56 -17.67
C LYS A 14 33.14 -0.84 -18.86
N CYS A 15 33.55 -1.09 -20.12
CA CYS A 15 32.98 -0.38 -21.28
C CYS A 15 31.71 -1.02 -21.87
N CYS A 16 31.46 -2.32 -21.68
CA CYS A 16 30.31 -2.96 -22.33
C CYS A 16 28.99 -2.83 -21.55
N ALA A 17 29.01 -2.46 -20.25
CA ALA A 17 27.77 -2.33 -19.45
C ALA A 17 27.04 -0.99 -19.68
N TYR A 18 27.72 0.07 -20.09
CA TYR A 18 27.09 1.38 -20.31
C TYR A 18 26.39 1.50 -21.69
N THR A 19 26.79 0.78 -22.69
CA THR A 19 26.16 0.80 -24.03
C THR A 19 24.81 0.07 -24.05
N ALA A 20 24.62 -0.96 -23.23
CA ALA A 20 23.33 -1.66 -23.14
C ALA A 20 22.24 -0.86 -22.40
N MET A 21 22.59 -0.03 -21.39
CA MET A 21 21.63 0.82 -20.69
C MET A 21 21.15 2.03 -21.51
N LEU A 22 21.99 2.61 -22.35
CA LEU A 22 21.62 3.73 -23.22
C LEU A 22 20.71 3.31 -24.38
N GLY A 23 20.85 2.09 -24.90
CA GLY A 23 19.97 1.55 -25.94
C GLY A 23 18.54 1.29 -25.48
N GLY A 24 18.33 0.83 -24.25
CA GLY A 24 17.00 0.58 -23.68
C GLY A 24 16.19 1.85 -23.42
N LEU A 25 16.83 2.94 -23.02
CA LEU A 25 16.18 4.24 -22.75
C LEU A 25 15.76 4.96 -24.05
N LEU A 26 16.50 4.81 -25.15
CA LEU A 26 16.15 5.41 -26.45
C LEU A 26 14.96 4.71 -27.12
N VAL A 27 14.84 3.39 -27.01
CA VAL A 27 13.71 2.64 -27.58
C VAL A 27 12.41 2.94 -26.84
N SER A 28 12.44 3.12 -25.52
CA SER A 28 11.24 3.48 -24.73
C SER A 28 10.74 4.91 -25.02
N GLN A 29 11.63 5.85 -25.30
CA GLN A 29 11.24 7.22 -25.66
C GLN A 29 10.62 7.32 -27.06
N LEU A 30 11.07 6.54 -28.02
CA LEU A 30 10.49 6.50 -29.37
C LEU A 30 9.09 5.87 -29.37
N ALA A 31 8.83 4.86 -28.54
CA ALA A 31 7.52 4.23 -28.43
C ALA A 31 6.48 5.16 -27.75
N LEU A 32 6.88 5.93 -26.73
CA LEU A 32 6.01 6.92 -26.10
C LEU A 32 5.64 8.07 -27.06
N GLY A 33 6.58 8.54 -27.86
CA GLY A 33 6.35 9.60 -28.85
C GLY A 33 5.37 9.19 -29.95
N ALA A 34 5.42 7.94 -30.42
CA ALA A 34 4.52 7.42 -31.43
C ALA A 34 3.06 7.27 -30.90
N ALA A 35 2.89 6.82 -29.66
CA ALA A 35 1.57 6.72 -29.01
C ALA A 35 0.93 8.10 -28.77
N GLN A 36 1.72 9.09 -28.37
CA GLN A 36 1.25 10.46 -28.18
C GLN A 36 0.82 11.12 -29.50
N SER A 37 1.55 10.90 -30.58
CA SER A 37 1.19 11.47 -31.90
C SER A 37 -0.10 10.88 -32.45
N ALA A 38 -0.36 9.58 -32.23
CA ALA A 38 -1.58 8.92 -32.64
C ALA A 38 -2.82 9.44 -31.86
N LEU A 39 -2.69 9.64 -30.55
CA LEU A 39 -3.72 10.23 -29.70
C LEU A 39 -4.06 11.67 -30.10
N MET A 40 -3.06 12.47 -30.50
CA MET A 40 -3.27 13.84 -30.96
C MET A 40 -4.02 13.87 -32.29
N ALA A 41 -3.73 12.95 -33.22
CA ALA A 41 -4.44 12.85 -34.49
C ALA A 41 -5.94 12.54 -34.28
N CYS A 42 -6.31 11.66 -33.33
CA CYS A 42 -7.72 11.42 -32.99
C CYS A 42 -8.40 12.65 -32.41
N ARG A 43 -7.69 13.50 -31.65
CA ARG A 43 -8.22 14.71 -31.03
C ARG A 43 -8.61 15.78 -32.05
N GLU A 44 -7.96 15.83 -33.22
CA GLU A 44 -8.23 16.82 -34.27
C GLU A 44 -9.50 16.54 -35.08
N LEU A 45 -10.09 15.33 -34.93
CA LEU A 45 -11.34 15.00 -35.57
C LEU A 45 -12.51 15.78 -34.98
N ARG A 46 -13.26 16.49 -35.84
CA ARG A 46 -14.39 17.33 -35.41
C ARG A 46 -15.67 16.56 -35.15
N ASP A 47 -15.82 15.41 -35.80
CA ASP A 47 -16.98 14.51 -35.62
C ASP A 47 -16.75 13.59 -34.42
N ASP A 48 -17.69 13.60 -33.48
CA ASP A 48 -17.58 12.84 -32.22
C ASP A 48 -17.55 11.33 -32.46
N GLN A 49 -18.31 10.84 -33.45
CA GLN A 49 -18.33 9.40 -33.76
C GLN A 49 -17.02 8.93 -34.40
N GLN A 50 -16.46 9.74 -35.30
CA GLN A 50 -15.15 9.43 -35.91
C GLN A 50 -14.04 9.49 -34.88
N ARG A 51 -14.10 10.43 -33.94
CA ARG A 51 -13.15 10.56 -32.85
C ARG A 51 -13.21 9.35 -31.91
N LEU A 52 -14.42 8.90 -31.53
CA LEU A 52 -14.60 7.70 -30.71
C LEU A 52 -14.05 6.46 -31.40
N ASN A 53 -14.39 6.25 -32.67
CA ASN A 53 -13.90 5.11 -33.45
C ASN A 53 -12.37 5.13 -33.57
N CYS A 54 -11.74 6.31 -33.64
CA CYS A 54 -10.29 6.45 -33.70
C CYS A 54 -9.64 6.01 -32.37
N TYR A 55 -10.20 6.40 -31.22
CA TYR A 55 -9.71 5.96 -29.91
C TYR A 55 -9.91 4.46 -29.68
N ASP A 56 -11.04 3.91 -30.11
CA ASP A 56 -11.32 2.47 -30.01
C ASP A 56 -10.33 1.65 -30.88
N ALA A 57 -9.96 2.15 -32.05
CA ALA A 57 -8.97 1.50 -32.89
C ALA A 57 -7.57 1.50 -32.25
N LEU A 58 -7.17 2.59 -31.59
CA LEU A 58 -5.91 2.67 -30.83
C LEU A 58 -5.90 1.72 -29.62
N ALA A 59 -7.02 1.62 -28.89
CA ALA A 59 -7.16 0.72 -27.77
C ALA A 59 -6.99 -0.75 -28.19
N ARG A 60 -7.61 -1.16 -29.30
CA ARG A 60 -7.46 -2.53 -29.86
C ARG A 60 -6.04 -2.83 -30.33
N GLN A 61 -5.29 -1.83 -30.81
CA GLN A 61 -3.88 -2.01 -31.18
C GLN A 61 -2.96 -2.21 -29.97
N SER A 62 -3.30 -1.66 -28.81
CA SER A 62 -2.53 -1.89 -27.58
C SER A 62 -2.75 -3.30 -27.04
N ASP A 63 -3.99 -3.83 -27.10
CA ASP A 63 -4.30 -5.19 -26.65
C ASP A 63 -3.64 -6.28 -27.50
N THR A 64 -3.42 -6.01 -28.81
CA THR A 64 -2.76 -6.98 -29.71
C THR A 64 -1.22 -7.04 -29.52
N ARG A 65 -0.61 -6.08 -28.83
CA ARG A 65 0.85 -6.07 -28.62
C ARG A 65 1.32 -6.91 -27.44
N GLU A 66 0.42 -7.33 -26.54
CA GLU A 66 0.75 -8.15 -25.36
C GLU A 66 0.45 -9.66 -25.55
N MET A 67 -0.04 -10.10 -26.70
CA MET A 67 -0.23 -11.52 -26.97
C MET A 67 0.96 -12.11 -27.72
N PRO A 68 1.63 -13.18 -27.23
CA PRO A 68 2.59 -13.95 -28.01
C PRO A 68 1.87 -14.56 -29.23
N ALA A 69 2.51 -14.47 -30.40
CA ALA A 69 2.01 -14.95 -31.69
C ALA A 69 1.88 -16.48 -31.73
N THR A 70 0.83 -17.03 -31.10
CA THR A 70 0.46 -18.43 -31.29
C THR A 70 -1.04 -18.55 -31.03
N LEU A 71 -1.86 -18.08 -31.95
CA LEU A 71 -3.27 -18.51 -32.16
C LEU A 71 -3.87 -17.71 -33.34
N ALA A 72 -3.31 -17.93 -34.56
CA ALA A 72 -4.06 -17.68 -35.77
C ALA A 72 -5.02 -18.85 -35.92
N MET A 73 -6.26 -18.73 -35.49
CA MET A 73 -7.31 -19.73 -35.71
C MET A 73 -8.10 -19.40 -36.94
N SER A 74 -8.09 -20.38 -37.86
CA SER A 74 -8.92 -20.55 -39.03
C SER A 74 -10.41 -20.37 -38.68
N GLU A 75 -11.07 -19.47 -39.40
CA GLU A 75 -12.55 -19.45 -39.54
C GLU A 75 -13.00 -20.64 -40.36
N ASN A 76 -13.52 -21.67 -39.73
CA ASN A 76 -14.51 -22.63 -40.22
C ASN A 76 -14.50 -23.88 -39.34
N ASP A 77 -15.38 -23.90 -38.34
CA ASP A 77 -15.92 -25.14 -37.80
C ASP A 77 -17.15 -24.85 -36.93
N GLU A 78 -18.31 -25.30 -37.42
CA GLU A 78 -19.61 -25.29 -36.74
C GLU A 78 -19.72 -26.39 -35.66
N ASP A 79 -18.61 -26.70 -34.96
CA ASP A 79 -18.62 -27.62 -33.79
C ASP A 79 -17.64 -27.10 -32.76
N ALA A 80 -17.89 -25.87 -32.27
CA ALA A 80 -17.08 -25.30 -31.18
C ALA A 80 -17.44 -26.04 -29.88
N PRO A 81 -16.47 -26.74 -29.23
CA PRO A 81 -16.68 -27.20 -27.87
C PRO A 81 -16.93 -25.97 -27.00
N ARG A 82 -18.00 -26.03 -26.18
CA ARG A 82 -18.33 -25.04 -25.16
C ARG A 82 -17.04 -24.51 -24.54
N ARG A 83 -16.79 -23.20 -24.67
CA ARG A 83 -15.75 -22.53 -23.94
C ARG A 83 -15.85 -23.02 -22.49
N GLN A 84 -14.88 -23.78 -22.05
CA GLN A 84 -14.66 -23.99 -20.64
C GLN A 84 -14.43 -22.58 -20.09
N THR A 85 -15.40 -22.08 -19.37
CA THR A 85 -15.21 -20.91 -18.51
C THR A 85 -14.02 -21.27 -17.66
N GLU A 86 -12.84 -20.67 -17.91
CA GLU A 86 -11.75 -20.70 -16.97
C GLU A 86 -12.37 -20.26 -15.65
N THR A 87 -12.52 -21.19 -14.74
CA THR A 87 -12.95 -20.89 -13.38
C THR A 87 -11.88 -20.00 -12.79
N VAL A 88 -12.13 -18.69 -12.75
CA VAL A 88 -11.31 -17.76 -11.96
C VAL A 88 -11.17 -18.42 -10.59
N PRO A 89 -9.94 -18.70 -10.12
CA PRO A 89 -9.75 -19.35 -8.82
C PRO A 89 -10.50 -18.52 -7.78
N ASP A 90 -11.35 -19.18 -7.00
CA ASP A 90 -12.10 -18.54 -5.91
C ASP A 90 -11.12 -18.20 -4.77
N ILE A 91 -10.44 -17.06 -4.95
CA ILE A 91 -9.47 -16.56 -3.96
C ILE A 91 -10.27 -15.91 -2.84
N SER A 92 -10.14 -16.44 -1.62
CA SER A 92 -10.80 -15.85 -0.47
C SER A 92 -10.39 -14.39 -0.26
N PRO A 93 -11.30 -13.53 0.27
CA PRO A 93 -10.97 -12.13 0.56
C PRO A 93 -9.75 -11.98 1.49
N LEU A 94 -9.56 -12.92 2.42
CA LEU A 94 -8.43 -12.94 3.34
C LEU A 94 -7.12 -13.26 2.59
N ALA A 95 -7.13 -14.26 1.73
CA ALA A 95 -5.99 -14.64 0.90
C ALA A 95 -5.59 -13.51 -0.06
N ALA A 96 -6.57 -12.87 -0.71
CA ALA A 96 -6.34 -11.73 -1.58
C ALA A 96 -5.74 -10.54 -0.85
N HIS A 97 -6.26 -10.23 0.36
CA HIS A 97 -5.77 -9.09 1.15
C HIS A 97 -4.32 -9.27 1.63
N TRP A 98 -3.95 -10.49 2.01
CA TRP A 98 -2.62 -10.79 2.56
C TRP A 98 -1.67 -11.41 1.54
N GLU A 99 -2.14 -11.62 0.31
CA GLU A 99 -1.39 -12.23 -0.80
C GLU A 99 -0.74 -13.56 -0.40
N ILE A 100 -1.54 -14.44 0.23
CA ILE A 100 -1.06 -15.69 0.82
C ILE A 100 -0.86 -16.76 -0.27
N ASP A 101 -1.84 -16.89 -1.17
CA ASP A 101 -1.83 -17.87 -2.24
C ASP A 101 -1.07 -17.35 -3.46
N PRO A 102 -0.41 -18.20 -4.26
CA PRO A 102 0.37 -17.79 -5.44
C PRO A 102 -0.45 -16.91 -6.41
N GLU A 103 -1.73 -17.25 -6.60
CA GLU A 103 -2.64 -16.55 -7.51
C GLU A 103 -3.05 -15.16 -7.00
N SER A 104 -2.88 -14.90 -5.70
CA SER A 104 -3.16 -13.60 -5.07
C SER A 104 -1.96 -12.64 -5.06
N LYS A 105 -0.78 -13.11 -5.49
CA LYS A 105 0.46 -12.31 -5.47
C LYS A 105 0.42 -11.18 -6.50
N ASN A 106 0.79 -9.97 -6.09
CA ASN A 106 0.78 -8.77 -6.94
C ASN A 106 2.16 -8.12 -7.10
N GLY A 107 3.21 -8.85 -6.69
CA GLY A 107 4.60 -8.39 -6.80
C GLY A 107 5.00 -7.34 -5.76
N LEU A 108 6.26 -6.89 -5.89
CA LEU A 108 6.88 -5.94 -4.97
C LEU A 108 6.47 -4.50 -5.28
N TRP A 109 6.54 -3.63 -4.27
CA TRP A 109 6.38 -2.18 -4.36
C TRP A 109 5.01 -1.71 -4.90
N THR A 110 3.99 -2.57 -4.88
CA THR A 110 2.62 -2.23 -5.27
C THR A 110 1.85 -1.78 -4.03
N PHE A 111 1.22 -0.59 -4.10
CA PHE A 111 0.39 -0.06 -3.03
C PHE A 111 -0.89 -0.88 -2.87
N ARG A 112 -1.19 -1.30 -1.64
CA ARG A 112 -2.38 -2.04 -1.26
C ARG A 112 -3.06 -1.38 -0.07
N ALA A 113 -4.38 -1.49 0.02
CA ALA A 113 -5.09 -1.15 1.24
C ALA A 113 -4.59 -2.03 2.39
N HIS A 114 -4.34 -1.42 3.57
CA HIS A 114 -3.86 -2.16 4.76
C HIS A 114 -4.96 -2.25 5.81
N LYS A 115 -5.26 -1.16 6.49
CA LYS A 115 -6.41 -1.01 7.38
C LYS A 115 -7.54 -0.28 6.65
N PRO A 116 -8.78 -0.24 7.16
CA PRO A 116 -9.88 0.46 6.51
C PRO A 116 -9.54 1.91 6.19
N ASN A 117 -9.80 2.34 4.95
CA ASN A 117 -9.76 3.73 4.55
C ASN A 117 -11.17 4.31 4.67
N TYR A 118 -11.33 5.40 5.42
CA TYR A 118 -12.63 6.00 5.63
C TYR A 118 -12.55 7.51 5.88
N PHE A 119 -13.66 8.20 5.61
CA PHE A 119 -13.89 9.59 5.98
C PHE A 119 -15.27 9.68 6.65
N LEU A 120 -15.28 10.06 7.93
CA LEU A 120 -16.49 10.35 8.68
C LEU A 120 -16.72 11.85 8.68
N LEU A 121 -17.79 12.31 8.06
CA LEU A 121 -18.18 13.73 8.00
C LEU A 121 -18.37 14.31 9.40
N GLY A 122 -19.03 13.57 10.31
CA GLY A 122 -19.28 13.99 11.67
C GLY A 122 -19.07 12.85 12.66
N ARG A 123 -18.30 13.12 13.70
CA ARG A 123 -18.17 12.31 14.91
C ARG A 123 -18.48 13.20 16.10
N TYR A 124 -19.50 12.83 16.87
CA TYR A 124 -19.89 13.56 18.07
C TYR A 124 -19.30 12.94 19.32
N THR A 125 -18.92 13.76 20.31
CA THR A 125 -18.55 13.35 21.66
C THR A 125 -19.21 14.27 22.68
N ASP A 126 -19.85 13.71 23.68
CA ASP A 126 -20.46 14.46 24.81
C ASP A 126 -19.40 15.02 25.77
N LYS A 127 -18.25 14.36 25.86
CA LYS A 127 -17.12 14.74 26.73
C LYS A 127 -15.86 14.91 25.89
N VAL A 128 -15.55 16.17 25.59
CA VAL A 128 -14.28 16.49 24.91
C VAL A 128 -13.13 16.25 25.88
N ASN A 129 -12.16 15.43 25.48
CA ASN A 129 -10.97 15.17 26.28
C ASN A 129 -9.93 16.29 26.08
N TYR A 130 -9.78 17.16 27.04
CA TYR A 130 -8.77 18.23 27.06
C TYR A 130 -7.46 17.79 27.70
N GLN A 131 -7.41 16.67 28.39
CA GLN A 131 -6.22 16.18 29.11
C GLN A 131 -4.92 16.21 28.26
N PRO A 132 -4.93 15.82 26.97
CA PRO A 132 -3.74 15.93 26.15
C PRO A 132 -3.18 17.34 25.97
N TYR A 133 -4.00 18.36 26.23
CA TYR A 133 -3.65 19.78 26.07
C TYR A 133 -3.40 20.51 27.39
N ASP A 134 -3.60 19.87 28.53
CA ASP A 134 -3.50 20.52 29.86
C ASP A 134 -2.16 21.25 30.06
N ALA A 135 -1.05 20.65 29.66
CA ALA A 135 0.26 21.27 29.78
C ALA A 135 0.41 22.52 28.90
N TYR A 136 -0.10 22.45 27.68
CA TYR A 136 -0.11 23.59 26.74
C TYR A 136 -1.03 24.70 27.24
N LEU A 137 -2.25 24.34 27.64
CA LEU A 137 -3.25 25.30 28.18
C LEU A 137 -2.72 26.06 29.38
N ARG A 138 -2.04 25.37 30.29
CA ARG A 138 -1.37 26.00 31.44
C ARG A 138 -0.27 26.97 30.99
N SER A 139 0.47 26.64 29.92
CA SER A 139 1.56 27.50 29.44
C SER A 139 1.07 28.77 28.74
N VAL A 140 -0.12 28.74 28.11
CA VAL A 140 -0.70 29.90 27.39
C VAL A 140 -1.74 30.64 28.22
N GLY A 141 -2.07 30.15 29.43
CA GLY A 141 -3.04 30.81 30.33
C GLY A 141 -4.49 30.74 29.85
N ASP A 142 -4.80 29.95 28.83
CA ASP A 142 -6.17 29.77 28.32
C ASP A 142 -6.71 28.39 28.73
N PRO A 143 -7.64 28.33 29.71
CA PRO A 143 -8.22 27.05 30.15
C PRO A 143 -9.19 26.45 29.11
N ASN A 144 -9.48 27.15 28.02
CA ASN A 144 -10.50 26.73 27.04
C ASN A 144 -10.00 26.86 25.61
N VAL A 145 -9.44 25.78 25.05
CA VAL A 145 -9.06 25.71 23.62
C VAL A 145 -10.26 25.89 22.70
N GLY A 146 -11.49 25.82 23.24
CA GLY A 146 -12.70 25.98 22.46
C GLY A 146 -12.94 24.89 21.43
N LEU A 147 -12.57 23.64 21.72
CA LEU A 147 -12.87 22.50 20.85
C LEU A 147 -14.37 22.24 20.79
N ASP A 148 -14.88 21.95 19.60
CA ASP A 148 -16.27 21.57 19.38
C ASP A 148 -16.48 20.08 19.68
N HIS A 149 -17.73 19.74 20.07
CA HIS A 149 -18.15 18.36 20.30
C HIS A 149 -18.26 17.53 19.02
N THR A 150 -18.37 18.19 17.85
CA THR A 150 -18.45 17.54 16.54
C THR A 150 -17.19 17.81 15.75
N GLU A 151 -16.59 16.75 15.23
CA GLU A 151 -15.40 16.79 14.40
C GLU A 151 -15.51 15.78 13.26
N SER A 152 -14.80 16.03 12.14
CA SER A 152 -14.58 15.01 11.12
C SER A 152 -13.45 14.09 11.53
N LYS A 153 -13.52 12.82 11.11
CA LYS A 153 -12.45 11.85 11.32
C LYS A 153 -12.15 11.11 10.03
N PHE A 154 -10.90 10.95 9.68
CA PHE A 154 -10.51 10.10 8.57
C PHE A 154 -9.31 9.22 8.88
N GLN A 155 -9.20 8.13 8.15
CA GLN A 155 -8.07 7.23 8.18
C GLN A 155 -7.63 6.91 6.75
N LEU A 156 -6.34 7.01 6.51
CA LEU A 156 -5.65 6.56 5.31
C LEU A 156 -4.67 5.48 5.70
N SER A 157 -4.73 4.34 5.02
CA SER A 157 -3.86 3.21 5.33
C SER A 157 -3.50 2.43 4.09
N PHE A 158 -2.23 2.14 3.93
CA PHE A 158 -1.70 1.32 2.85
C PHE A 158 -0.56 0.44 3.34
N LYS A 159 -0.26 -0.57 2.56
CA LYS A 159 0.94 -1.40 2.71
C LYS A 159 1.58 -1.64 1.35
N LEU A 160 2.85 -1.96 1.35
CA LEU A 160 3.58 -2.40 0.18
C LEU A 160 4.52 -3.54 0.57
N LYS A 161 4.65 -4.52 -0.31
CA LYS A 161 5.54 -5.65 -0.13
C LYS A 161 6.96 -5.22 -0.47
N THR A 162 7.89 -5.39 0.46
CA THR A 162 9.30 -5.02 0.30
C THR A 162 10.18 -6.20 -0.05
N LEU A 163 9.87 -7.38 0.51
CA LEU A 163 10.53 -8.64 0.18
C LEU A 163 9.47 -9.73 0.01
N GLU A 164 9.69 -10.65 -0.92
CA GLU A 164 8.78 -11.73 -1.23
C GLU A 164 9.47 -13.09 -1.15
N ASN A 165 8.73 -14.09 -0.69
CA ASN A 165 9.13 -15.49 -0.67
C ASN A 165 10.50 -15.74 0.01
N LEU A 166 10.72 -15.15 1.18
CA LEU A 166 11.94 -15.36 1.95
C LEU A 166 12.17 -16.85 2.21
N PHE A 167 13.39 -17.29 1.96
CA PHE A 167 13.83 -18.67 2.14
C PHE A 167 13.04 -19.72 1.33
N GLY A 168 12.30 -19.32 0.28
CA GLY A 168 11.45 -20.21 -0.51
C GLY A 168 10.24 -20.76 0.26
N ARG A 169 9.81 -20.09 1.34
CA ARG A 169 8.72 -20.53 2.24
C ARG A 169 7.45 -19.70 2.14
N GLY A 170 7.33 -18.82 1.14
CA GLY A 170 6.19 -17.92 0.97
C GLY A 170 6.13 -16.81 2.01
N ILE A 171 7.19 -16.60 2.80
CA ILE A 171 7.26 -15.56 3.83
C ILE A 171 7.51 -14.23 3.14
N ASP A 172 6.64 -13.26 3.38
CA ASP A 172 6.71 -11.93 2.79
C ASP A 172 6.97 -10.86 3.87
N VAL A 173 7.74 -9.82 3.52
CA VAL A 173 7.96 -8.65 4.39
C VAL A 173 7.24 -7.46 3.80
N TRP A 174 6.55 -6.73 4.68
CA TRP A 174 5.73 -5.59 4.32
C TRP A 174 6.15 -4.34 5.09
N PHE A 175 6.05 -3.21 4.42
CA PHE A 175 5.96 -1.91 5.06
C PHE A 175 4.50 -1.45 5.03
N GLY A 176 3.98 -1.06 6.19
CA GLY A 176 2.65 -0.48 6.34
C GLY A 176 2.71 0.95 6.84
N TYR A 177 1.73 1.75 6.47
CA TYR A 177 1.55 3.09 7.00
C TYR A 177 0.08 3.36 7.22
N THR A 178 -0.24 3.88 8.40
CA THR A 178 -1.59 4.34 8.73
C THR A 178 -1.53 5.75 9.30
N GLN A 179 -2.40 6.61 8.80
CA GLN A 179 -2.61 7.94 9.36
C GLN A 179 -4.08 8.07 9.76
N GLN A 180 -4.32 8.50 11.00
CA GLN A 180 -5.65 8.80 11.50
C GLN A 180 -5.70 10.24 11.97
N SER A 181 -6.64 11.03 11.45
CA SER A 181 -6.78 12.45 11.76
C SER A 181 -8.17 12.76 12.30
N HIS A 182 -8.19 13.60 13.31
CA HIS A 182 -9.38 14.19 13.91
C HIS A 182 -9.38 15.68 13.57
N TRP A 183 -10.36 16.13 12.81
CA TRP A 183 -10.40 17.45 12.23
C TRP A 183 -11.60 18.25 12.72
N GLN A 184 -11.33 19.38 13.39
CA GLN A 184 -12.34 20.34 13.87
C GLN A 184 -12.88 21.19 12.70
N VAL A 185 -13.24 20.55 11.57
CA VAL A 185 -13.59 21.23 10.30
C VAL A 185 -14.72 22.24 10.45
N TYR A 186 -15.62 22.04 11.41
CA TYR A 186 -16.76 22.92 11.69
C TYR A 186 -16.43 24.07 12.63
N ASN A 187 -15.30 24.02 13.31
CA ASN A 187 -14.87 25.00 14.30
C ASN A 187 -14.19 26.21 13.67
N LYS A 188 -14.98 27.12 13.14
CA LYS A 188 -14.48 28.36 12.51
C LYS A 188 -13.82 29.31 13.50
N ARG A 189 -14.16 29.21 14.80
CA ARG A 189 -13.65 30.07 15.86
C ARG A 189 -12.13 29.97 16.04
N ILE A 190 -11.57 28.77 15.85
CA ILE A 190 -10.14 28.51 15.96
C ILE A 190 -9.53 28.08 14.61
N SER A 191 -10.12 28.54 13.49
CA SER A 191 -9.61 28.27 12.14
C SER A 191 -9.57 26.80 11.73
N ALA A 192 -10.56 26.00 12.18
CA ALA A 192 -10.77 24.62 11.79
C ALA A 192 -9.50 23.71 11.84
N PRO A 193 -8.78 23.62 12.97
CA PRO A 193 -7.52 22.90 13.04
C PRO A 193 -7.71 21.37 13.06
N PHE A 194 -6.66 20.65 12.73
CA PHE A 194 -6.53 19.26 13.13
C PHE A 194 -6.29 19.20 14.65
N ARG A 195 -7.24 18.61 15.37
CA ARG A 195 -7.11 18.42 16.82
C ARG A 195 -6.01 17.40 17.14
N GLU A 196 -5.99 16.32 16.38
CA GLU A 196 -5.07 15.20 16.56
C GLU A 196 -4.79 14.53 15.23
N THR A 197 -3.55 14.21 14.96
CA THR A 197 -3.17 13.31 13.87
C THR A 197 -2.19 12.29 14.43
N ASN A 198 -2.46 11.01 14.22
CA ASN A 198 -1.60 9.92 14.59
C ASN A 198 -1.02 9.29 13.33
N TYR A 199 0.29 9.07 13.34
CA TYR A 199 1.07 8.44 12.28
C TYR A 199 1.57 7.10 12.78
N GLU A 200 1.30 6.02 12.05
CA GLU A 200 1.64 4.65 12.40
C GLU A 200 2.42 3.98 11.26
N PRO A 201 3.71 4.26 11.05
CA PRO A 201 4.57 3.41 10.25
C PRO A 201 4.78 2.07 10.94
N GLU A 202 4.74 0.99 10.15
CA GLU A 202 4.94 -0.37 10.64
C GLU A 202 5.72 -1.22 9.65
N VAL A 203 6.43 -2.21 10.18
CA VAL A 203 7.06 -3.28 9.41
C VAL A 203 6.59 -4.60 9.96
N PHE A 204 6.16 -5.50 9.10
CA PHE A 204 5.69 -6.81 9.52
C PHE A 204 6.03 -7.90 8.51
N VAL A 205 6.03 -9.12 9.03
CA VAL A 205 6.28 -10.34 8.27
C VAL A 205 4.99 -11.13 8.21
N THR A 206 4.58 -11.55 7.01
CA THR A 206 3.47 -12.49 6.80
C THR A 206 4.04 -13.88 6.59
N ILE A 207 3.65 -14.81 7.44
CA ILE A 207 4.03 -16.22 7.40
C ILE A 207 2.77 -17.01 7.01
N PRO A 208 2.70 -17.58 5.79
CA PRO A 208 1.56 -18.39 5.39
C PRO A 208 1.50 -19.65 6.26
N THR A 209 0.29 -20.06 6.60
CA THR A 209 0.02 -21.28 7.36
C THR A 209 -1.13 -22.05 6.75
N ASP A 210 -1.22 -23.35 7.02
CA ASP A 210 -2.34 -24.19 6.60
C ASP A 210 -2.59 -25.26 7.65
N TYR A 211 -3.26 -24.88 8.75
CA TYR A 211 -3.64 -25.82 9.79
C TYR A 211 -5.12 -25.65 10.15
N LYS A 212 -5.72 -26.70 10.72
CA LYS A 212 -7.10 -26.66 11.18
C LYS A 212 -7.15 -26.64 12.70
N LEU A 213 -7.91 -25.69 13.25
CA LEU A 213 -8.15 -25.54 14.68
C LEU A 213 -9.65 -25.29 14.93
N LEU A 214 -10.31 -26.17 15.64
CA LEU A 214 -11.75 -26.03 15.95
C LEU A 214 -12.65 -25.79 14.74
N GLY A 215 -12.34 -26.41 13.59
CA GLY A 215 -13.05 -26.23 12.33
C GLY A 215 -12.63 -25.01 11.52
N LEU A 216 -11.81 -24.12 12.07
CA LEU A 216 -11.22 -22.98 11.38
C LEU A 216 -9.94 -23.40 10.65
N ARG A 217 -9.70 -22.86 9.46
CA ARG A 217 -8.45 -23.01 8.71
C ARG A 217 -7.55 -21.79 8.99
N GLY A 218 -6.41 -22.01 9.67
CA GLY A 218 -5.41 -20.97 9.90
C GLY A 218 -4.65 -20.69 8.61
N ARG A 219 -4.72 -19.45 8.13
CA ARG A 219 -4.19 -19.06 6.81
C ARG A 219 -2.84 -18.37 6.90
N PHE A 220 -2.63 -17.56 7.91
CA PHE A 220 -1.37 -16.84 8.11
C PHE A 220 -1.16 -16.41 9.56
N VAL A 221 0.08 -16.08 9.85
CA VAL A 221 0.47 -15.32 11.04
C VAL A 221 1.31 -14.13 10.60
N ASN A 222 0.93 -12.93 11.05
CA ASN A 222 1.76 -11.73 10.94
C ASN A 222 2.45 -11.47 12.27
N VAL A 223 3.71 -11.05 12.20
CA VAL A 223 4.45 -10.49 13.35
C VAL A 223 5.00 -9.15 12.91
N GLY A 224 4.70 -8.11 13.67
CA GLY A 224 5.05 -6.75 13.27
C GLY A 224 5.47 -5.86 14.41
N PHE A 225 6.19 -4.80 14.02
CA PHE A 225 6.57 -3.67 14.86
C PHE A 225 5.90 -2.40 14.32
N VAL A 226 5.25 -1.67 15.22
CA VAL A 226 4.57 -0.40 14.93
C VAL A 226 5.19 0.70 15.77
N HIS A 227 5.57 1.79 15.12
CA HIS A 227 5.80 3.07 15.78
C HIS A 227 4.58 3.95 15.59
N GLN A 228 4.00 4.46 16.68
CA GLN A 228 2.93 5.44 16.59
C GLN A 228 3.37 6.75 17.24
N SER A 229 3.13 7.88 16.55
CA SER A 229 3.39 9.21 17.08
C SER A 229 2.35 10.21 16.59
N ASN A 230 2.15 11.28 17.35
CA ASN A 230 1.27 12.37 16.93
C ASN A 230 2.01 13.50 16.18
N GLY A 231 3.30 13.33 15.88
CA GLY A 231 4.10 14.32 15.14
C GLY A 231 4.27 15.67 15.86
N GLN A 232 3.85 15.77 17.12
CA GLN A 232 4.00 16.98 17.90
C GLN A 232 5.34 16.99 18.64
N SER A 233 5.79 18.17 19.01
CA SER A 233 7.00 18.39 19.82
C SER A 233 6.67 18.86 21.22
N ASN A 234 7.68 18.90 22.10
CA ASN A 234 7.59 19.41 23.46
C ASN A 234 6.48 18.74 24.27
N VAL A 235 5.71 19.54 25.00
CA VAL A 235 4.66 19.09 25.95
C VAL A 235 3.47 18.35 25.30
N LEU A 236 3.28 18.47 23.99
CA LEU A 236 2.23 17.78 23.26
C LEU A 236 2.70 16.48 22.60
N SER A 237 4.00 16.19 22.65
CA SER A 237 4.58 14.99 22.02
C SER A 237 4.09 13.72 22.70
N ARG A 238 3.56 12.80 21.91
CA ARG A 238 3.16 11.45 22.33
C ARG A 238 3.67 10.44 21.33
N SER A 239 4.33 9.40 21.80
CA SER A 239 4.75 8.30 20.96
C SER A 239 4.81 7.00 21.75
N TRP A 240 4.59 5.90 21.06
CA TRP A 240 4.75 4.55 21.61
C TRP A 240 5.21 3.57 20.53
N ASN A 241 5.88 2.54 20.99
CA ASN A 241 6.31 1.43 20.16
C ASN A 241 5.60 0.16 20.61
N ARG A 242 5.11 -0.63 19.66
CA ARG A 242 4.38 -1.87 19.92
C ARG A 242 4.94 -2.98 19.06
N ILE A 243 4.90 -4.20 19.61
CA ILE A 243 5.00 -5.44 18.83
C ILE A 243 3.63 -6.10 18.84
N TYR A 244 3.24 -6.64 17.71
CA TYR A 244 1.99 -7.40 17.61
C TYR A 244 2.20 -8.73 16.89
N ALA A 245 1.32 -9.67 17.20
CA ALA A 245 1.10 -10.86 16.42
C ALA A 245 -0.37 -10.92 16.00
N GLN A 246 -0.62 -11.24 14.73
CA GLN A 246 -1.97 -11.36 14.17
C GLN A 246 -2.08 -12.70 13.46
N ALA A 247 -3.14 -13.44 13.73
CA ALA A 247 -3.46 -14.67 13.04
C ALA A 247 -4.77 -14.55 12.27
N GLY A 248 -4.77 -15.04 11.03
CA GLY A 248 -5.94 -15.05 10.16
C GLY A 248 -6.49 -16.47 9.99
N PHE A 249 -7.80 -16.60 10.16
CA PHE A 249 -8.53 -17.86 10.06
C PHE A 249 -9.72 -17.72 9.12
N GLU A 250 -10.07 -18.81 8.44
CA GLU A 250 -11.24 -18.93 7.57
C GLU A 250 -12.12 -20.10 8.01
N TYR A 251 -13.44 -19.93 7.82
CA TYR A 251 -14.42 -21.00 7.98
C TYR A 251 -15.35 -20.98 6.77
N GLY A 252 -15.26 -22.03 5.94
CA GLY A 252 -15.91 -22.03 4.62
C GLY A 252 -15.41 -20.86 3.77
N ASP A 253 -16.24 -20.43 2.83
CA ASP A 253 -15.89 -19.39 1.84
C ASP A 253 -16.36 -17.99 2.26
N SER A 254 -17.07 -17.87 3.39
CA SER A 254 -17.81 -16.66 3.73
C SER A 254 -17.41 -16.02 5.07
N PHE A 255 -16.66 -16.72 5.91
CA PHE A 255 -16.31 -16.22 7.24
C PHE A 255 -14.79 -16.14 7.43
N SER A 256 -14.33 -14.96 7.85
CA SER A 256 -12.93 -14.74 8.20
C SER A 256 -12.81 -14.17 9.61
N LEU A 257 -11.86 -14.66 10.38
CA LEU A 257 -11.55 -14.21 11.75
C LEU A 257 -10.10 -13.74 11.81
N LEU A 258 -9.89 -12.53 12.32
CA LEU A 258 -8.56 -11.99 12.65
C LEU A 258 -8.40 -11.92 14.17
N ALA A 259 -7.43 -12.63 14.71
CA ALA A 259 -7.03 -12.54 16.11
C ALA A 259 -5.74 -11.72 16.23
N VAL A 260 -5.71 -10.74 17.12
CA VAL A 260 -4.55 -9.86 17.32
C VAL A 260 -4.15 -9.86 18.79
N LEU A 261 -2.85 -10.07 19.03
CA LEU A 261 -2.19 -9.85 20.32
C LEU A 261 -1.24 -8.68 20.17
N ASP A 262 -1.33 -7.71 21.05
CA ASP A 262 -0.57 -6.45 20.99
C ASP A 262 0.13 -6.18 22.33
N GLY A 263 1.40 -5.80 22.29
CA GLY A 263 2.20 -5.47 23.47
C GLY A 263 2.95 -4.14 23.29
N VAL A 264 2.80 -3.25 24.25
CA VAL A 264 3.52 -1.97 24.28
C VAL A 264 4.95 -2.19 24.80
N LEU A 265 5.95 -1.87 23.97
CA LEU A 265 7.36 -1.96 24.34
C LEU A 265 7.84 -0.68 25.05
N GLN A 266 7.43 0.46 24.54
CA GLN A 266 7.82 1.76 25.04
C GLN A 266 6.71 2.78 24.81
N ARG A 267 6.39 3.55 25.84
CA ARG A 267 5.47 4.68 25.78
C ARG A 267 6.19 5.93 26.28
N ARG A 268 6.09 7.02 25.55
CA ARG A 268 6.57 8.33 25.99
C ARG A 268 5.36 9.27 26.06
N ASP A 269 4.96 9.59 27.27
CA ASP A 269 4.01 10.64 27.58
C ASP A 269 4.78 11.74 28.32
N VAL A 270 4.78 12.95 27.82
CA VAL A 270 5.54 14.07 28.40
C VAL A 270 5.01 14.49 29.78
N GLN A 271 3.79 14.05 30.12
CA GLN A 271 3.20 14.36 31.43
C GLN A 271 3.95 13.78 32.64
N ALA A 272 4.83 12.79 32.45
CA ALA A 272 5.57 12.17 33.56
C ALA A 272 6.88 12.89 33.93
N SER A 273 7.24 13.96 33.24
CA SER A 273 8.55 14.65 33.43
C SER A 273 8.47 15.99 34.16
N ILE A 274 7.29 16.32 34.75
CA ILE A 274 7.13 17.53 35.57
C ILE A 274 6.73 17.10 36.98
N LEU A 275 7.66 16.47 37.69
CA LEU A 275 7.72 16.39 39.14
C LEU A 275 9.09 16.84 39.59
#